data_18b0a23b1719034ae29ce5fe113eecfe
#
_entry.id   18b0a23b1719034ae29ce5fe113eecfe
#
_cell.length_a   1.000
_cell.length_b   1.000
_cell.length_c   1.000
_cell.angle_alpha   90.00
_cell.angle_beta   90.00
_cell.angle_gamma   90.00
#
_symmetry.space_group_name_H-M   'P 1'
#
loop_
_entity.id
_entity.type
_entity.pdbx_description
1 polymer ?
#
loop_
_entity_poly.entity_id
_entity_poly.type
_entity_poly.pdbx_seq_one_letter_code
_entity_poly.pdbx_strand_id
1 'polypeptide(L)'
;MNMKSTCLTLLLFCVALIVLRPQSPNAQGRSARKEVYRGNITFIDGPRGAITDFFTLTIESYTPDERVLNLLDVLKRDGQDGLLKAVGKEKRGTIQIGRGLARDLNEVWIAQTEEGRKITALSERWLGFGELRRGARSVDYPFTFIELYIEEDGKVEGSLIPAARVRLKRDKTLEVENFGIYPARLVNIKQRRK
;
A
#
# COMPACT_ATOMS: atom_id res chain seq x y z
N MET A 1 8.54 -46.49 -28.91
CA MET A 1 8.61 -46.36 -27.43
C MET A 1 8.66 -44.86 -27.09
N ASN A 2 7.50 -44.31 -26.75
CA ASN A 2 7.29 -42.85 -26.59
C ASN A 2 7.47 -42.46 -25.12
N MET A 3 8.48 -41.68 -24.84
CA MET A 3 8.60 -40.97 -23.56
C MET A 3 8.05 -39.56 -23.69
N LYS A 4 6.87 -39.35 -23.15
CA LYS A 4 6.24 -38.01 -23.01
C LYS A 4 6.94 -37.26 -21.88
N SER A 5 7.70 -36.22 -22.23
CA SER A 5 8.29 -35.29 -21.29
C SER A 5 7.20 -34.30 -20.81
N THR A 6 6.79 -34.46 -19.56
CA THR A 6 5.87 -33.54 -18.89
C THR A 6 6.68 -32.36 -18.37
N CYS A 7 6.56 -31.24 -19.05
CA CYS A 7 7.16 -29.98 -18.61
C CYS A 7 6.33 -29.40 -17.44
N LEU A 8 6.82 -29.62 -16.23
CA LEU A 8 6.25 -29.06 -15.00
C LEU A 8 6.81 -27.65 -14.82
N THR A 9 6.03 -26.66 -15.20
CA THR A 9 6.36 -25.24 -15.00
C THR A 9 6.20 -24.91 -13.52
N LEU A 10 7.34 -24.94 -12.80
CA LEU A 10 7.43 -24.50 -11.41
C LEU A 10 7.45 -22.98 -11.39
N LEU A 11 6.33 -22.38 -11.02
CA LEU A 11 6.22 -20.94 -10.77
C LEU A 11 6.92 -20.64 -9.44
N LEU A 12 8.20 -20.23 -9.52
CA LEU A 12 9.00 -19.81 -8.38
C LEU A 12 8.54 -18.38 -7.99
N PHE A 13 7.70 -18.30 -6.98
CA PHE A 13 7.44 -17.06 -6.28
C PHE A 13 8.70 -16.70 -5.46
N CYS A 14 9.51 -15.78 -5.98
CA CYS A 14 10.63 -15.20 -5.23
C CYS A 14 10.09 -14.39 -4.06
N VAL A 15 10.11 -14.98 -2.87
CA VAL A 15 9.92 -14.29 -1.61
C VAL A 15 11.20 -13.50 -1.34
N ALA A 16 11.18 -12.20 -1.61
CA ALA A 16 12.29 -11.30 -1.25
C ALA A 16 12.41 -11.24 0.27
N LEU A 17 13.44 -11.85 0.81
CA LEU A 17 13.88 -11.67 2.19
C LEU A 17 14.23 -10.18 2.38
N ILE A 18 13.42 -9.47 3.16
CA ILE A 18 13.76 -8.12 3.62
C ILE A 18 14.89 -8.27 4.64
N VAL A 19 16.13 -8.22 4.17
CA VAL A 19 17.29 -8.03 5.04
C VAL A 19 17.27 -6.58 5.50
N LEU A 20 16.84 -6.34 6.73
CA LEU A 20 17.02 -5.06 7.42
C LEU A 20 18.54 -4.79 7.55
N ARG A 21 19.12 -4.09 6.58
CA ARG A 21 20.44 -3.51 6.75
C ARG A 21 20.31 -2.29 7.67
N PRO A 22 21.13 -2.16 8.73
CA PRO A 22 21.15 -0.94 9.53
C PRO A 22 21.56 0.22 8.62
N GLN A 23 20.62 1.13 8.39
CA GLN A 23 20.88 2.34 7.61
C GLN A 23 21.66 3.33 8.46
N SER A 24 22.63 3.98 7.82
CA SER A 24 23.46 5.04 8.36
C SER A 24 22.62 6.15 9.03
N PRO A 25 23.11 6.80 10.11
CA PRO A 25 22.34 7.74 10.94
C PRO A 25 22.05 9.10 10.30
N ASN A 26 21.90 9.18 8.99
CA ASN A 26 21.68 10.45 8.27
C ASN A 26 20.23 10.69 7.82
N ALA A 27 19.25 9.89 8.30
CA ALA A 27 17.83 10.11 7.98
C ALA A 27 17.13 11.13 8.91
N GLN A 28 17.78 11.58 9.97
CA GLN A 28 17.21 12.51 10.96
C GLN A 28 17.38 13.98 10.60
N GLY A 29 16.97 14.43 9.43
CA GLY A 29 17.09 15.87 9.16
C GLY A 29 16.61 16.36 7.80
N ARG A 30 16.10 15.50 6.96
CA ARG A 30 15.41 16.00 5.77
C ARG A 30 14.01 16.45 6.17
N SER A 31 13.87 17.76 6.39
CA SER A 31 12.58 18.45 6.27
C SER A 31 11.86 17.83 5.07
N ALA A 32 10.73 17.13 5.32
CA ALA A 32 10.10 16.31 4.32
C ALA A 32 9.69 17.18 3.13
N ARG A 33 10.48 17.14 2.07
CA ARG A 33 10.13 17.82 0.84
C ARG A 33 8.87 17.14 0.32
N LYS A 34 7.78 17.89 0.24
CA LYS A 34 6.49 17.43 -0.28
C LYS A 34 6.68 16.73 -1.63
N GLU A 35 6.31 15.46 -1.71
CA GLU A 35 6.34 14.67 -2.93
C GLU A 35 4.94 14.57 -3.51
N VAL A 36 4.82 14.72 -4.83
CA VAL A 36 3.53 14.62 -5.52
C VAL A 36 3.63 13.67 -6.69
N TYR A 37 2.80 12.65 -6.69
CA TYR A 37 2.69 11.64 -7.74
C TYR A 37 1.34 11.78 -8.43
N ARG A 38 1.34 11.80 -9.76
CA ARG A 38 0.13 11.87 -10.58
C ARG A 38 0.17 10.81 -11.66
N GLY A 39 -0.96 10.16 -11.89
CA GLY A 39 -1.07 9.09 -12.88
C GLY A 39 -2.51 8.67 -13.07
N ASN A 40 -2.67 7.49 -13.64
CA ASN A 40 -3.97 6.86 -13.85
C ASN A 40 -4.17 5.74 -12.85
N ILE A 41 -5.41 5.61 -12.35
CA ILE A 41 -5.86 4.50 -11.53
C ILE A 41 -6.88 3.70 -12.32
N THR A 42 -6.69 2.37 -12.39
CA THR A 42 -7.61 1.47 -13.10
C THR A 42 -8.17 0.46 -12.11
N PHE A 43 -9.47 0.47 -11.96
CA PHE A 43 -10.25 -0.52 -11.21
C PHE A 43 -10.79 -1.57 -12.19
N ILE A 44 -10.71 -2.85 -11.82
CA ILE A 44 -11.32 -3.95 -12.56
C ILE A 44 -12.64 -4.27 -11.87
N ASP A 45 -13.77 -3.97 -12.51
CA ASP A 45 -15.13 -4.16 -11.99
C ASP A 45 -15.82 -5.35 -12.67
N GLY A 46 -15.21 -6.54 -12.61
CA GLY A 46 -15.77 -7.78 -13.08
C GLY A 46 -16.44 -7.67 -14.48
N PRO A 47 -17.75 -7.97 -14.60
CA PRO A 47 -18.44 -7.96 -15.88
C PRO A 47 -18.59 -6.60 -16.54
N ARG A 48 -18.42 -5.50 -15.78
CA ARG A 48 -18.51 -4.12 -16.30
C ARG A 48 -17.21 -3.64 -16.94
N GLY A 49 -16.14 -4.45 -16.84
CA GLY A 49 -14.84 -4.13 -17.40
C GLY A 49 -13.96 -3.29 -16.50
N ALA A 50 -13.07 -2.49 -17.09
CA ALA A 50 -12.14 -1.65 -16.36
C ALA A 50 -12.61 -0.18 -16.35
N ILE A 51 -12.56 0.45 -15.18
CA ILE A 51 -12.82 1.89 -15.02
C ILE A 51 -11.49 2.56 -14.75
N THR A 52 -11.12 3.52 -15.58
CA THR A 52 -9.89 4.29 -15.42
C THR A 52 -10.22 5.75 -15.10
N ASP A 53 -9.51 6.28 -14.10
CA ASP A 53 -9.57 7.69 -13.72
C ASP A 53 -8.14 8.20 -13.47
N PHE A 54 -7.97 9.49 -13.21
CA PHE A 54 -6.69 10.03 -12.76
C PHE A 54 -6.61 10.04 -11.23
N PHE A 55 -5.39 10.03 -10.70
CA PHE A 55 -5.18 10.24 -9.27
C PHE A 55 -4.06 11.25 -9.01
N THR A 56 -4.10 11.84 -7.83
CA THR A 56 -3.01 12.63 -7.26
C THR A 56 -2.73 12.12 -5.86
N LEU A 57 -1.51 11.62 -5.64
CA LEU A 57 -0.99 11.23 -4.34
C LEU A 57 0.01 12.30 -3.88
N THR A 58 -0.20 12.85 -2.70
CA THR A 58 0.68 13.84 -2.09
C THR A 58 1.22 13.26 -0.78
N ILE A 59 2.53 13.25 -0.62
CA ILE A 59 3.22 12.86 0.61
C ILE A 59 3.80 14.14 1.21
N GLU A 60 3.42 14.43 2.45
CA GLU A 60 3.84 15.61 3.20
C GLU A 60 4.95 15.26 4.20
N SER A 61 4.89 14.06 4.77
CA SER A 61 5.91 13.52 5.67
C SER A 61 5.91 12.01 5.66
N TYR A 62 7.03 11.41 6.04
CA TYR A 62 7.12 9.97 6.26
C TYR A 62 6.91 9.64 7.75
N THR A 63 6.35 8.46 7.99
CA THR A 63 6.25 7.89 9.33
C THR A 63 7.66 7.51 9.82
N PRO A 64 8.09 7.95 11.00
CA PRO A 64 9.38 7.56 11.56
C PRO A 64 9.50 6.04 11.71
N ASP A 65 10.70 5.49 11.52
CA ASP A 65 10.95 4.05 11.58
C ASP A 65 10.53 3.45 12.94
N GLU A 66 10.79 4.15 14.03
CA GLU A 66 10.36 3.76 15.39
C GLU A 66 8.83 3.58 15.45
N ARG A 67 8.08 4.50 14.82
CA ARG A 67 6.63 4.42 14.76
C ARG A 67 6.17 3.22 13.93
N VAL A 68 6.83 2.95 12.80
CA VAL A 68 6.53 1.78 11.96
C VAL A 68 6.74 0.49 12.75
N LEU A 69 7.86 0.37 13.48
CA LEU A 69 8.13 -0.79 14.34
C LEU A 69 7.07 -0.95 15.45
N ASN A 70 6.67 0.15 16.08
CA ASN A 70 5.60 0.13 17.09
C ASN A 70 4.27 -0.38 16.50
N LEU A 71 3.89 0.06 15.29
CA LEU A 71 2.68 -0.40 14.61
C LEU A 71 2.73 -1.90 14.29
N LEU A 72 3.90 -2.42 13.89
CA LEU A 72 4.10 -3.85 13.67
C LEU A 72 3.99 -4.66 14.98
N ASP A 73 4.52 -4.15 16.08
CA ASP A 73 4.39 -4.79 17.40
C ASP A 73 2.94 -4.78 17.88
N VAL A 74 2.21 -3.70 17.67
CA VAL A 74 0.76 -3.63 17.96
C VAL A 74 -0.01 -4.64 17.10
N LEU A 75 0.27 -4.71 15.79
CA LEU A 75 -0.35 -5.69 14.90
C LEU A 75 -0.08 -7.13 15.36
N LYS A 76 1.14 -7.41 15.82
CA LYS A 76 1.54 -8.73 16.33
C LYS A 76 0.81 -9.10 17.60
N ARG A 77 0.66 -8.16 18.55
CA ARG A 77 0.09 -8.39 19.86
C ARG A 77 -1.43 -8.37 19.85
N ASP A 78 -2.02 -7.36 19.23
CA ASP A 78 -3.42 -7.00 19.34
C ASP A 78 -4.20 -7.22 18.03
N GLY A 79 -3.51 -7.68 16.99
CA GLY A 79 -4.10 -7.93 15.67
C GLY A 79 -4.53 -6.67 14.93
N GLN A 80 -5.39 -6.84 13.94
CA GLN A 80 -5.88 -5.77 13.09
C GLN A 80 -6.62 -4.68 13.85
N ASP A 81 -7.43 -5.05 14.84
CA ASP A 81 -8.23 -4.09 15.63
C ASP A 81 -7.32 -3.20 16.49
N GLY A 82 -6.24 -3.77 17.01
CA GLY A 82 -5.19 -3.00 17.69
C GLY A 82 -4.50 -2.04 16.76
N LEU A 83 -4.12 -2.51 15.56
CA LEU A 83 -3.53 -1.67 14.54
C LEU A 83 -4.46 -0.50 14.15
N LEU A 84 -5.76 -0.78 13.93
CA LEU A 84 -6.74 0.26 13.57
C LEU A 84 -6.83 1.36 14.64
N LYS A 85 -6.79 0.99 15.92
CA LYS A 85 -6.77 1.97 17.02
C LYS A 85 -5.46 2.72 17.11
N ALA A 86 -4.35 2.08 16.73
CA ALA A 86 -3.02 2.64 16.78
C ALA A 86 -2.68 3.52 15.57
N VAL A 87 -3.23 3.25 14.39
CA VAL A 87 -3.14 4.12 13.23
C VAL A 87 -3.75 5.45 13.61
N GLY A 88 -2.91 6.44 13.82
CA GLY A 88 -3.32 7.73 14.37
C GLY A 88 -4.19 8.52 13.40
N LYS A 89 -4.68 9.66 13.89
CA LYS A 89 -5.35 10.68 13.07
C LYS A 89 -4.36 11.67 12.44
N GLU A 90 -3.07 11.36 12.49
CA GLU A 90 -2.05 12.20 11.87
C GLU A 90 -2.22 12.17 10.35
N LYS A 91 -1.98 13.32 9.74
CA LYS A 91 -2.00 13.47 8.30
C LYS A 91 -0.58 13.49 7.77
N ARG A 92 -0.18 12.42 7.10
CA ARG A 92 1.12 12.29 6.42
C ARG A 92 1.07 12.67 4.95
N GLY A 93 -0.14 12.79 4.40
CA GLY A 93 -0.38 13.11 3.01
C GLY A 93 -1.84 12.98 2.62
N THR A 94 -2.10 12.94 1.32
CA THR A 94 -3.44 12.74 0.77
C THR A 94 -3.43 11.95 -0.53
N ILE A 95 -4.52 11.25 -0.80
CA ILE A 95 -4.84 10.73 -2.13
C ILE A 95 -6.16 11.31 -2.62
N GLN A 96 -6.19 11.77 -3.87
CA GLN A 96 -7.40 12.21 -4.57
C GLN A 96 -7.56 11.37 -5.84
N ILE A 97 -8.76 10.84 -6.07
CA ILE A 97 -9.11 10.07 -7.27
C ILE A 97 -10.18 10.83 -8.03
N GLY A 98 -9.92 11.07 -9.31
CA GLY A 98 -10.78 11.85 -10.18
C GLY A 98 -11.04 13.25 -9.61
N ARG A 99 -12.30 13.62 -9.64
CA ARG A 99 -12.81 14.88 -9.06
C ARG A 99 -13.33 14.70 -7.63
N GLY A 100 -13.10 13.53 -7.02
CA GLY A 100 -13.52 13.24 -5.66
C GLY A 100 -12.77 14.06 -4.62
N LEU A 101 -13.22 13.94 -3.36
CA LEU A 101 -12.55 14.55 -2.22
C LEU A 101 -11.19 13.87 -1.97
N ALA A 102 -10.20 14.67 -1.62
CA ALA A 102 -8.94 14.14 -1.14
C ALA A 102 -9.15 13.40 0.19
N ARG A 103 -8.53 12.22 0.31
CA ARG A 103 -8.54 11.39 1.53
C ARG A 103 -7.17 11.46 2.17
N ASP A 104 -7.15 11.55 3.50
CA ASP A 104 -5.91 11.62 4.26
C ASP A 104 -5.20 10.26 4.28
N LEU A 105 -3.87 10.31 4.25
CA LEU A 105 -2.98 9.19 4.50
C LEU A 105 -2.43 9.35 5.91
N ASN A 106 -2.66 8.34 6.77
CA ASN A 106 -2.30 8.42 8.17
C ASN A 106 -0.85 8.00 8.42
N GLU A 107 -0.43 6.91 7.82
CA GLU A 107 0.94 6.40 7.93
C GLU A 107 1.52 6.22 6.52
N VAL A 108 2.75 6.71 6.31
CA VAL A 108 3.47 6.58 5.04
C VAL A 108 4.92 6.27 5.34
N TRP A 109 5.44 5.15 4.85
CA TRP A 109 6.84 4.79 5.03
C TRP A 109 7.50 4.39 3.73
N ILE A 110 8.82 4.38 3.74
CA ILE A 110 9.65 4.07 2.60
C ILE A 110 10.60 2.92 2.93
N ALA A 111 10.76 2.00 2.00
CA ALA A 111 11.76 0.93 2.07
C ALA A 111 12.63 0.97 0.82
N GLN A 112 13.92 0.70 0.98
CA GLN A 112 14.81 0.46 -0.14
C GLN A 112 14.64 -0.97 -0.64
N THR A 113 14.64 -1.16 -1.95
CA THR A 113 14.58 -2.46 -2.63
C THR A 113 15.80 -2.61 -3.53
N GLU A 114 16.02 -3.79 -4.09
CA GLU A 114 17.12 -4.04 -5.04
C GLU A 114 16.95 -3.21 -6.33
N GLU A 115 15.73 -2.91 -6.74
CA GLU A 115 15.40 -2.22 -7.98
C GLU A 115 15.10 -0.72 -7.78
N GLY A 116 15.23 -0.20 -6.55
CA GLY A 116 14.94 1.18 -6.23
C GLY A 116 14.30 1.36 -4.85
N ARG A 117 13.15 2.02 -4.77
CA ARG A 117 12.46 2.26 -3.49
C ARG A 117 10.97 1.94 -3.56
N LYS A 118 10.43 1.45 -2.45
CA LYS A 118 8.99 1.22 -2.26
C LYS A 118 8.42 2.21 -1.25
N ILE A 119 7.36 2.91 -1.62
CA ILE A 119 6.57 3.74 -0.71
C ILE A 119 5.30 2.96 -0.40
N THR A 120 4.99 2.84 0.89
CA THR A 120 3.76 2.22 1.36
C THR A 120 2.96 3.24 2.17
N ALA A 121 1.66 3.35 1.90
CA ALA A 121 0.76 4.16 2.69
C ALA A 121 -0.39 3.34 3.23
N LEU A 122 -0.72 3.57 4.49
CA LEU A 122 -1.81 2.94 5.21
C LEU A 122 -2.71 4.02 5.82
N SER A 123 -4.02 3.84 5.65
CA SER A 123 -5.01 4.75 6.23
C SER A 123 -6.21 3.97 6.70
N GLU A 124 -6.87 4.51 7.73
CA GLU A 124 -8.22 4.06 8.06
C GLU A 124 -9.13 4.31 6.85
N ARG A 125 -9.88 3.28 6.47
CA ARG A 125 -10.84 3.38 5.38
C ARG A 125 -12.09 4.14 5.84
N TRP A 126 -12.52 5.10 5.05
CA TRP A 126 -13.83 5.69 5.28
C TRP A 126 -14.93 4.67 4.96
N LEU A 127 -15.72 4.33 5.97
CA LEU A 127 -16.88 3.43 5.84
C LEU A 127 -18.14 4.26 5.57
N GLY A 128 -18.84 3.95 4.49
CA GLY A 128 -20.15 4.56 4.21
C GLY A 128 -21.21 4.12 5.22
N PHE A 129 -22.11 5.04 5.59
CA PHE A 129 -23.21 4.74 6.51
C PHE A 129 -24.02 3.50 6.10
N GLY A 130 -24.21 3.30 4.79
CA GLY A 130 -24.91 2.12 4.26
C GLY A 130 -24.19 0.80 4.50
N GLU A 131 -22.85 0.79 4.50
CA GLU A 131 -22.03 -0.39 4.80
C GLU A 131 -22.17 -0.77 6.28
N LEU A 132 -22.02 0.22 7.16
CA LEU A 132 -22.15 0.02 8.62
C LEU A 132 -23.56 -0.47 9.01
N ARG A 133 -24.60 0.13 8.44
CA ARG A 133 -25.99 -0.22 8.76
C ARG A 133 -26.37 -1.62 8.29
N ARG A 134 -25.82 -2.10 7.18
CA ARG A 134 -26.14 -3.41 6.60
C ARG A 134 -25.27 -4.54 7.15
N GLY A 135 -24.27 -4.25 7.99
CA GLY A 135 -23.31 -5.24 8.47
C GLY A 135 -22.54 -5.88 7.31
N ALA A 136 -22.17 -5.08 6.30
CA ALA A 136 -21.48 -5.59 5.13
C ALA A 136 -20.13 -6.20 5.52
N ARG A 137 -19.76 -7.36 4.94
CA ARG A 137 -18.47 -8.04 5.17
C ARG A 137 -17.26 -7.15 4.89
N SER A 138 -17.43 -6.08 4.08
CA SER A 138 -16.38 -5.08 3.83
C SER A 138 -15.94 -4.33 5.09
N VAL A 139 -16.75 -4.31 6.16
CA VAL A 139 -16.39 -3.72 7.46
C VAL A 139 -15.16 -4.41 8.08
N ASP A 140 -14.96 -5.71 7.80
CA ASP A 140 -13.78 -6.46 8.27
C ASP A 140 -12.47 -6.05 7.56
N TYR A 141 -12.54 -5.12 6.61
CA TYR A 141 -11.41 -4.60 5.82
C TYR A 141 -11.28 -3.08 6.03
N PRO A 142 -10.82 -2.66 7.23
CA PRO A 142 -10.93 -1.26 7.67
C PRO A 142 -9.85 -0.35 7.11
N PHE A 143 -8.92 -0.84 6.29
CA PHE A 143 -7.81 -0.05 5.79
C PHE A 143 -7.92 0.24 4.29
N THR A 144 -7.35 1.37 3.89
CA THR A 144 -6.88 1.64 2.53
C THR A 144 -5.37 1.44 2.52
N PHE A 145 -4.87 0.65 1.57
CA PHE A 145 -3.46 0.31 1.45
C PHE A 145 -2.96 0.67 0.05
N ILE A 146 -1.83 1.38 -0.02
CA ILE A 146 -1.24 1.85 -1.28
C ILE A 146 0.22 1.47 -1.30
N GLU A 147 0.71 0.98 -2.44
CA GLU A 147 2.13 0.79 -2.70
C GLU A 147 2.52 1.49 -4.00
N LEU A 148 3.65 2.18 -3.98
CA LEU A 148 4.34 2.67 -5.15
C LEU A 148 5.74 2.05 -5.19
N TYR A 149 6.11 1.54 -6.35
CA TYR A 149 7.45 1.05 -6.66
C TYR A 149 8.09 2.07 -7.59
N ILE A 150 9.23 2.59 -7.19
CA ILE A 150 9.98 3.63 -7.91
C ILE A 150 11.32 3.03 -8.27
N GLU A 151 11.48 2.67 -9.55
CA GLU A 151 12.71 2.10 -10.09
C GLU A 151 13.82 3.16 -10.19
N GLU A 152 15.08 2.72 -10.28
CA GLU A 152 16.22 3.63 -10.38
C GLU A 152 16.18 4.49 -11.65
N ASP A 153 15.64 3.99 -12.74
CA ASP A 153 15.41 4.70 -14.00
C ASP A 153 14.31 5.77 -13.92
N GLY A 154 13.61 5.84 -12.78
CA GLY A 154 12.51 6.77 -12.51
C GLY A 154 11.13 6.28 -12.95
N LYS A 155 11.00 5.06 -13.45
CA LYS A 155 9.71 4.43 -13.69
C LYS A 155 8.97 4.26 -12.36
N VAL A 156 7.68 4.56 -12.35
CA VAL A 156 6.84 4.42 -11.15
C VAL A 156 5.59 3.64 -11.50
N GLU A 157 5.37 2.58 -10.76
CA GLU A 157 4.14 1.77 -10.81
C GLU A 157 3.60 1.57 -9.40
N GLY A 158 2.35 1.13 -9.30
CA GLY A 158 1.80 0.88 -7.97
C GLY A 158 0.45 0.20 -7.98
N SER A 159 -0.05 0.02 -6.76
CA SER A 159 -1.36 -0.56 -6.51
C SER A 159 -2.08 0.16 -5.37
N LEU A 160 -3.41 0.10 -5.40
CA LEU A 160 -4.27 0.59 -4.34
C LEU A 160 -5.30 -0.49 -4.00
N ILE A 161 -5.38 -0.82 -2.72
CA ILE A 161 -6.40 -1.69 -2.14
C ILE A 161 -7.33 -0.80 -1.31
N PRO A 162 -8.55 -0.50 -1.80
CA PRO A 162 -9.45 0.44 -1.14
C PRO A 162 -10.08 -0.12 0.15
N ALA A 163 -10.15 -1.44 0.26
CA ALA A 163 -10.64 -2.14 1.44
C ALA A 163 -9.70 -3.30 1.73
N ALA A 164 -8.75 -3.07 2.63
CA ALA A 164 -7.70 -4.00 3.00
C ALA A 164 -7.88 -4.53 4.41
N ARG A 165 -7.55 -5.81 4.59
CA ARG A 165 -7.32 -6.45 5.86
C ARG A 165 -5.82 -6.70 5.99
N VAL A 166 -5.26 -6.39 7.14
CA VAL A 166 -3.83 -6.50 7.41
C VAL A 166 -3.59 -7.53 8.50
N ARG A 167 -2.69 -8.48 8.25
CA ARG A 167 -2.28 -9.52 9.20
C ARG A 167 -0.78 -9.71 9.19
N LEU A 168 -0.23 -10.19 10.29
CA LEU A 168 1.15 -10.64 10.37
C LEU A 168 1.17 -12.16 10.34
N LYS A 169 1.86 -12.75 9.34
CA LYS A 169 2.09 -14.20 9.27
C LYS A 169 3.09 -14.66 10.33
N ARG A 170 3.15 -15.97 10.56
CA ARG A 170 4.10 -16.59 11.53
C ARG A 170 5.56 -16.32 11.19
N ASP A 171 5.89 -16.17 9.91
CA ASP A 171 7.21 -15.81 9.39
C ASP A 171 7.52 -14.31 9.46
N LYS A 172 6.66 -13.51 10.14
CA LYS A 172 6.73 -12.07 10.26
C LYS A 172 6.49 -11.30 8.95
N THR A 173 6.00 -11.96 7.90
CA THR A 173 5.60 -11.30 6.67
C THR A 173 4.26 -10.59 6.86
N LEU A 174 4.15 -9.36 6.38
CA LEU A 174 2.88 -8.63 6.34
C LEU A 174 2.01 -9.21 5.23
N GLU A 175 0.82 -9.70 5.58
CA GLU A 175 -0.19 -10.13 4.64
C GLU A 175 -1.26 -9.06 4.50
N VAL A 176 -1.50 -8.63 3.27
CA VAL A 176 -2.54 -7.66 2.95
C VAL A 176 -3.58 -8.34 2.06
N GLU A 177 -4.78 -8.50 2.58
CA GLU A 177 -5.91 -9.12 1.88
C GLU A 177 -6.86 -8.02 1.37
N ASN A 178 -7.27 -8.13 0.10
CA ASN A 178 -8.23 -7.23 -0.53
C ASN A 178 -9.66 -7.79 -0.39
N PHE A 179 -10.63 -6.95 -0.09
CA PHE A 179 -12.05 -7.32 -0.11
C PHE A 179 -12.58 -7.57 -1.53
N GLY A 180 -11.95 -7.05 -2.55
CA GLY A 180 -12.30 -7.28 -3.96
C GLY A 180 -11.49 -8.39 -4.62
N ILE A 181 -11.74 -8.60 -5.91
CA ILE A 181 -11.05 -9.62 -6.69
C ILE A 181 -9.64 -9.15 -7.07
N TYR A 182 -9.47 -7.85 -7.35
CA TYR A 182 -8.21 -7.28 -7.80
C TYR A 182 -7.93 -5.92 -7.14
N PRO A 183 -6.67 -5.64 -6.72
CA PRO A 183 -6.23 -4.30 -6.40
C PRO A 183 -6.36 -3.38 -7.62
N ALA A 184 -6.67 -2.11 -7.40
CA ALA A 184 -6.59 -1.11 -8.45
C ALA A 184 -5.13 -0.89 -8.86
N ARG A 185 -4.86 -0.78 -10.16
CA ARG A 185 -3.52 -0.54 -10.68
C ARG A 185 -3.28 0.96 -10.82
N LEU A 186 -2.12 1.40 -10.36
CA LEU A 186 -1.62 2.76 -10.52
C LEU A 186 -0.55 2.75 -11.61
N VAL A 187 -0.79 3.45 -12.71
CA VAL A 187 0.06 3.43 -13.91
C VAL A 187 0.30 4.84 -14.46
N ASN A 188 1.27 4.96 -15.37
CA ASN A 188 1.63 6.25 -15.99
C ASN A 188 1.95 7.33 -14.96
N ILE A 189 2.61 6.93 -13.87
CA ILE A 189 2.85 7.78 -12.71
C ILE A 189 4.04 8.68 -13.00
N LYS A 190 3.86 9.98 -12.75
CA LYS A 190 4.92 10.98 -12.81
C LYS A 190 5.08 11.66 -11.46
N GLN A 191 6.31 11.67 -10.95
CA GLN A 191 6.66 12.47 -9.80
C GLN A 191 6.83 13.93 -10.22
N ARG A 192 6.08 14.84 -9.60
CA ARG A 192 6.23 16.28 -9.80
C ARG A 192 7.32 16.78 -8.85
N ARG A 193 8.48 17.10 -9.40
CA ARG A 193 9.51 17.85 -8.66
C ARG A 193 9.06 19.33 -8.62
N LYS A 194 8.90 19.89 -7.42
CA LYS A 194 8.81 21.34 -7.24
C LYS A 194 10.21 21.92 -7.14
#